data_24373f569ee969fc3eef3a6223268648
#
_entry.id   24373f569ee969fc3eef3a6223268648
#
_cell.length_a   1.000
_cell.length_b   1.000
_cell.length_c   1.000
_cell.angle_alpha   90.00
_cell.angle_beta   90.00
_cell.angle_gamma   90.00
#
_symmetry.space_group_name_H-M   'P 1'
#
loop_
_entity.id
_entity.type
_entity.pdbx_description
1 polymer ?
#
loop_
_entity_poly.entity_id
_entity_poly.type
_entity_poly.pdbx_seq_one_letter_code
_entity_poly.pdbx_strand_id
1 'polypeptide(L)'
;MARRDPFDRPRERARGVGVEAAVYRDRARRLGLSFVPFVDLGRNARSDIAAIHAATFAMSSDARRLAYLAPDDDAIPAILRWLAAHPAPRARLKVSTPSAIRTALVAARQEKLAADAVSRLSSAHPRFSARRVVSVGQALGTLLVAAILIGAASVAPLATIVAVNLVGAVLFFGVTALRFVAAGHAARRPPPIADIGQTVTAASDLPVYSILVPLLDEANLVPGLVRALSRVDWPSERLDVKLLLESTDRATIAAARHAVRGTSFEILIVPPVGPRTKPKALAFALPLCRGAFVTVYDAEDRPHPGQLREAYSTFLRSPPEIACLQSAIVVLNRRPNWLSRMFAIEYAALFDAVLPVLAALGMPLPLGGTSNHFSGLR
;
A
#
# COMPACT_ATOMS: atom_id res chain seq x y z
N MET A 1 36.43 -6.20 8.14
CA MET A 1 35.26 -6.80 8.78
C MET A 1 34.12 -6.73 7.77
N ALA A 2 33.90 -7.80 7.00
CA ALA A 2 32.96 -7.85 5.90
C ALA A 2 31.52 -7.78 6.46
N ARG A 3 30.74 -6.79 6.04
CA ARG A 3 29.31 -6.68 6.35
C ARG A 3 28.60 -7.89 5.75
N ARG A 4 28.14 -8.81 6.60
CA ARG A 4 27.25 -9.90 6.18
C ARG A 4 25.92 -9.30 5.67
N ASP A 5 25.57 -9.68 4.47
CA ASP A 5 24.33 -9.32 3.79
C ASP A 5 23.13 -9.77 4.64
N PRO A 6 22.16 -8.89 4.96
CA PRO A 6 20.95 -9.27 5.71
C PRO A 6 20.08 -10.31 4.98
N PHE A 7 20.39 -10.62 3.72
CA PHE A 7 19.70 -11.63 2.91
C PHE A 7 20.24 -13.07 3.12
N ASP A 8 21.29 -13.27 3.92
CA ASP A 8 22.04 -14.53 4.01
C ASP A 8 21.52 -15.52 5.07
N ARG A 9 20.18 -15.70 5.24
CA ARG A 9 19.62 -16.82 6.00
C ARG A 9 18.49 -17.54 5.29
N PRO A 10 18.80 -18.57 4.48
CA PRO A 10 17.81 -19.34 3.72
C PRO A 10 16.85 -20.20 4.57
N ARG A 11 17.20 -20.51 5.84
CA ARG A 11 16.52 -21.59 6.60
C ARG A 11 15.19 -21.22 7.26
N GLU A 12 14.86 -19.96 7.49
CA GLU A 12 13.63 -19.56 8.20
C GLU A 12 12.42 -19.28 7.29
N ARG A 13 12.62 -19.09 5.98
CA ARG A 13 11.52 -18.97 4.98
C ARG A 13 10.78 -20.30 4.71
N ALA A 14 11.24 -21.41 5.26
CA ALA A 14 10.89 -22.75 4.78
C ALA A 14 9.49 -23.27 5.19
N ARG A 15 8.75 -22.66 6.10
CA ARG A 15 7.49 -23.26 6.61
C ARG A 15 6.20 -22.75 5.96
N GLY A 16 6.11 -21.50 5.46
CA GLY A 16 4.98 -21.05 4.64
C GLY A 16 5.09 -21.49 3.17
N VAL A 17 6.30 -21.79 2.72
CA VAL A 17 6.63 -22.30 1.38
C VAL A 17 6.29 -23.81 1.22
N GLY A 18 5.86 -24.48 2.30
CA GLY A 18 5.75 -25.94 2.31
C GLY A 18 4.77 -26.53 1.28
N VAL A 19 3.59 -25.96 1.15
CA VAL A 19 2.55 -26.47 0.23
C VAL A 19 2.88 -26.11 -1.20
N GLU A 20 3.20 -24.85 -1.48
CA GLU A 20 3.59 -24.39 -2.81
C GLU A 20 4.83 -25.14 -3.32
N ALA A 21 5.87 -25.28 -2.46
CA ALA A 21 7.09 -26.02 -2.79
C ALA A 21 6.82 -27.50 -3.06
N ALA A 22 5.85 -28.12 -2.39
CA ALA A 22 5.49 -29.53 -2.64
C ALA A 22 4.90 -29.71 -4.05
N VAL A 23 3.96 -28.83 -4.44
CA VAL A 23 3.35 -28.83 -5.78
C VAL A 23 4.42 -28.67 -6.86
N TYR A 24 5.29 -27.66 -6.73
CA TYR A 24 6.32 -27.40 -7.75
C TYR A 24 7.45 -28.44 -7.74
N ARG A 25 7.72 -29.10 -6.64
CA ARG A 25 8.63 -30.26 -6.59
C ARG A 25 8.03 -31.45 -7.36
N ASP A 26 6.74 -31.67 -7.28
CA ASP A 26 6.07 -32.70 -8.09
C ASP A 26 6.10 -32.37 -9.58
N ARG A 27 5.78 -31.13 -9.96
CA ARG A 27 5.90 -30.64 -11.35
C ARG A 27 7.33 -30.78 -11.89
N ALA A 28 8.34 -30.51 -11.06
CA ALA A 28 9.75 -30.71 -11.42
C ALA A 28 10.05 -32.19 -11.73
N ARG A 29 9.55 -33.13 -10.92
CA ARG A 29 9.70 -34.57 -11.17
C ARG A 29 9.04 -34.99 -12.49
N ARG A 30 7.83 -34.52 -12.75
CA ARG A 30 7.08 -34.79 -13.99
C ARG A 30 7.84 -34.28 -15.23
N LEU A 31 8.55 -33.16 -15.13
CA LEU A 31 9.36 -32.59 -16.19
C LEU A 31 10.78 -33.22 -16.28
N GLY A 32 11.19 -34.03 -15.30
CA GLY A 32 12.55 -34.54 -15.19
C GLY A 32 13.59 -33.44 -14.98
N LEU A 33 13.19 -32.34 -14.28
CA LEU A 33 14.03 -31.19 -13.95
C LEU A 33 14.29 -31.13 -12.44
N SER A 34 15.38 -30.47 -12.02
CA SER A 34 15.65 -30.27 -10.60
C SER A 34 14.83 -29.12 -10.04
N PHE A 35 14.23 -29.34 -8.85
CA PHE A 35 13.57 -28.31 -8.07
C PHE A 35 14.58 -27.54 -7.22
N VAL A 36 14.44 -26.21 -7.18
CA VAL A 36 15.21 -25.33 -6.30
C VAL A 36 14.27 -24.40 -5.53
N PRO A 37 14.35 -24.38 -4.19
CA PRO A 37 13.46 -23.57 -3.36
C PRO A 37 13.84 -22.08 -3.36
N PHE A 38 15.03 -21.73 -3.81
CA PHE A 38 15.54 -20.37 -3.88
C PHE A 38 16.06 -20.07 -5.27
N VAL A 39 15.83 -18.84 -5.71
CA VAL A 39 16.26 -18.34 -7.02
C VAL A 39 17.32 -17.28 -6.79
N ASP A 40 18.49 -17.46 -7.41
CA ASP A 40 19.53 -16.46 -7.49
C ASP A 40 19.69 -16.01 -8.94
N LEU A 41 19.42 -14.74 -9.19
CA LEU A 41 19.51 -14.15 -10.52
C LEU A 41 20.82 -13.43 -10.79
N GLY A 42 21.67 -13.29 -9.76
CA GLY A 42 22.89 -12.49 -9.82
C GLY A 42 22.62 -10.98 -9.82
N ARG A 43 23.67 -10.18 -9.62
CA ARG A 43 23.56 -8.72 -9.43
C ARG A 43 23.09 -7.94 -10.66
N ASN A 44 23.32 -8.46 -11.85
CA ASN A 44 23.04 -7.78 -13.11
C ASN A 44 21.80 -8.34 -13.83
N ALA A 45 20.95 -9.10 -13.13
CA ALA A 45 19.75 -9.65 -13.72
C ALA A 45 18.78 -8.53 -14.14
N ARG A 46 18.27 -8.64 -15.35
CA ARG A 46 17.23 -7.73 -15.85
C ARG A 46 15.87 -8.27 -15.43
N SER A 47 15.06 -7.42 -14.83
CA SER A 47 13.66 -7.73 -14.56
C SER A 47 12.81 -6.52 -14.91
N ASP A 48 11.57 -6.78 -15.31
CA ASP A 48 10.54 -5.76 -15.49
C ASP A 48 9.33 -6.06 -14.59
N ILE A 49 8.40 -5.14 -14.54
CA ILE A 49 7.20 -5.28 -13.70
C ILE A 49 6.31 -6.42 -14.21
N ALA A 50 6.20 -6.62 -15.53
CA ALA A 50 5.41 -7.70 -16.10
C ALA A 50 5.96 -9.09 -15.70
N ALA A 51 7.29 -9.26 -15.75
CA ALA A 51 7.94 -10.48 -15.28
C ALA A 51 7.73 -10.74 -13.78
N ILE A 52 7.74 -9.68 -12.96
CA ILE A 52 7.46 -9.79 -11.51
C ILE A 52 6.02 -10.23 -11.26
N HIS A 53 5.06 -9.69 -12.02
CA HIS A 53 3.66 -10.08 -11.89
C HIS A 53 3.41 -11.51 -12.38
N ALA A 54 3.95 -11.88 -13.51
CA ALA A 54 3.83 -13.23 -14.05
C ALA A 54 4.50 -14.29 -13.14
N ALA A 55 5.72 -13.99 -12.68
CA ALA A 55 6.54 -14.86 -11.83
C ALA A 55 6.66 -16.32 -12.34
N THR A 56 6.55 -16.51 -13.66
CA THR A 56 6.57 -17.84 -14.30
C THR A 56 7.96 -18.22 -14.80
N PHE A 57 8.80 -17.22 -15.07
CA PHE A 57 10.12 -17.40 -15.64
C PHE A 57 11.10 -16.34 -15.14
N ALA A 58 12.34 -16.75 -14.89
CA ALA A 58 13.46 -15.85 -14.66
C ALA A 58 14.76 -16.47 -15.15
N MET A 59 15.72 -15.62 -15.56
CA MET A 59 17.03 -16.08 -16.02
C MET A 59 18.13 -15.39 -15.22
N SER A 60 19.07 -16.17 -14.74
CA SER A 60 20.27 -15.68 -14.05
C SER A 60 21.17 -14.90 -15.01
N SER A 61 21.80 -13.86 -14.51
CA SER A 61 22.79 -13.05 -15.22
C SER A 61 24.25 -13.55 -15.05
N ASP A 62 24.45 -14.60 -14.25
CA ASP A 62 25.75 -15.18 -14.03
C ASP A 62 26.25 -16.03 -15.22
N ALA A 63 27.51 -16.45 -15.16
CA ALA A 63 28.14 -17.27 -16.23
C ALA A 63 27.42 -18.61 -16.47
N ARG A 64 26.65 -19.11 -15.49
CA ARG A 64 25.93 -20.38 -15.60
C ARG A 64 24.63 -20.25 -16.41
N ARG A 65 24.10 -19.03 -16.57
CA ARG A 65 22.86 -18.71 -17.29
C ARG A 65 21.72 -19.69 -16.95
N LEU A 66 21.47 -19.89 -15.65
CA LEU A 66 20.39 -20.75 -15.19
C LEU A 66 19.03 -20.08 -15.52
N ALA A 67 18.08 -20.88 -15.97
CA ALA A 67 16.72 -20.45 -16.20
C ALA A 67 15.81 -21.14 -15.18
N TYR A 68 14.98 -20.34 -14.53
CA TYR A 68 14.04 -20.79 -13.50
C TYR A 68 12.63 -20.72 -14.05
N LEU A 69 11.88 -21.82 -13.91
CA LEU A 69 10.52 -21.97 -14.40
C LEU A 69 9.56 -22.24 -13.23
N ALA A 70 8.39 -21.64 -13.27
CA ALA A 70 7.27 -21.99 -12.41
C ALA A 70 6.06 -22.34 -13.30
N PRO A 71 6.06 -23.54 -13.92
CA PRO A 71 5.04 -23.91 -14.88
C PRO A 71 3.72 -24.25 -14.20
N ASP A 72 2.60 -23.91 -14.83
CA ASP A 72 1.29 -24.42 -14.52
C ASP A 72 1.12 -25.84 -15.05
N ASP A 73 0.10 -26.59 -14.59
CA ASP A 73 -0.14 -27.96 -15.05
C ASP A 73 -0.44 -28.03 -16.55
N ASP A 74 -1.14 -27.02 -17.09
CA ASP A 74 -1.47 -26.91 -18.51
C ASP A 74 -0.25 -26.69 -19.39
N ALA A 75 0.81 -26.08 -18.87
CA ALA A 75 2.05 -25.84 -19.57
C ALA A 75 2.97 -27.07 -19.63
N ILE A 76 2.80 -28.05 -18.74
CA ILE A 76 3.68 -29.23 -18.64
C ILE A 76 3.79 -30.01 -19.96
N PRO A 77 2.68 -30.34 -20.69
CA PRO A 77 2.78 -31.07 -21.94
C PRO A 77 3.57 -30.34 -23.03
N ALA A 78 3.44 -29.02 -23.08
CA ALA A 78 4.18 -28.20 -24.03
C ALA A 78 5.67 -28.17 -23.71
N ILE A 79 6.02 -28.01 -22.43
CA ILE A 79 7.41 -28.02 -21.95
C ILE A 79 8.07 -29.37 -22.19
N LEU A 80 7.37 -30.49 -21.98
CA LEU A 80 7.90 -31.82 -22.23
C LEU A 80 8.21 -32.02 -23.72
N ARG A 81 7.32 -31.61 -24.63
CA ARG A 81 7.57 -31.67 -26.07
C ARG A 81 8.78 -30.82 -26.45
N TRP A 82 8.91 -29.61 -25.90
CA TRP A 82 10.06 -28.74 -26.15
C TRP A 82 11.37 -29.35 -25.64
N LEU A 83 11.37 -29.95 -24.42
CA LEU A 83 12.53 -30.60 -23.85
C LEU A 83 12.98 -31.85 -24.63
N ALA A 84 12.03 -32.57 -25.24
CA ALA A 84 12.34 -33.69 -26.11
C ALA A 84 13.03 -33.26 -27.40
N ALA A 85 12.62 -32.13 -27.97
CA ALA A 85 13.23 -31.55 -29.17
C ALA A 85 14.58 -30.84 -28.87
N HIS A 86 14.79 -30.37 -27.61
CA HIS A 86 15.96 -29.57 -27.22
C HIS A 86 16.60 -30.12 -25.94
N PRO A 87 17.37 -31.20 -25.97
CA PRO A 87 17.95 -31.82 -24.76
C PRO A 87 19.08 -30.98 -24.11
N ALA A 88 19.83 -30.21 -24.89
CA ALA A 88 21.00 -29.46 -24.41
C ALA A 88 20.74 -28.45 -23.30
N PRO A 89 19.65 -27.64 -23.28
CA PRO A 89 19.38 -26.68 -22.19
C PRO A 89 18.88 -27.32 -20.89
N ARG A 90 18.57 -28.61 -20.86
CA ARG A 90 17.97 -29.30 -19.69
C ARG A 90 18.78 -29.12 -18.39
N ALA A 91 20.11 -29.14 -18.47
CA ALA A 91 20.98 -28.94 -17.30
C ALA A 91 20.88 -27.53 -16.69
N ARG A 92 20.51 -26.54 -17.51
CA ARG A 92 20.40 -25.13 -17.08
C ARG A 92 19.00 -24.76 -16.65
N LEU A 93 18.01 -25.63 -16.87
CA LEU A 93 16.63 -25.39 -16.47
C LEU A 93 16.38 -25.90 -15.05
N LYS A 94 15.78 -25.08 -14.22
CA LYS A 94 15.40 -25.37 -12.84
C LYS A 94 13.93 -25.04 -12.65
N VAL A 95 13.23 -25.87 -11.88
CA VAL A 95 11.86 -25.53 -11.45
C VAL A 95 11.94 -24.87 -10.08
N SER A 96 11.20 -23.80 -9.91
CA SER A 96 11.06 -23.11 -8.64
C SER A 96 9.60 -22.70 -8.42
N THR A 97 9.30 -22.07 -7.29
CA THR A 97 7.97 -21.54 -7.01
C THR A 97 7.79 -20.14 -7.60
N PRO A 98 6.57 -19.72 -7.98
CA PRO A 98 6.28 -18.34 -8.36
C PRO A 98 6.70 -17.34 -7.29
N SER A 99 6.51 -17.67 -6.00
CA SER A 99 6.92 -16.81 -4.89
C SER A 99 8.44 -16.61 -4.82
N ALA A 100 9.24 -17.66 -5.06
CA ALA A 100 10.70 -17.57 -5.07
C ALA A 100 11.21 -16.77 -6.29
N ILE A 101 10.62 -17.00 -7.48
CA ILE A 101 10.94 -16.25 -8.69
C ILE A 101 10.61 -14.77 -8.50
N ARG A 102 9.41 -14.45 -8.00
CA ARG A 102 9.00 -13.05 -7.73
C ARG A 102 9.94 -12.37 -6.76
N THR A 103 10.28 -13.03 -5.65
CA THR A 103 11.23 -12.49 -4.66
C THR A 103 12.58 -12.14 -5.30
N ALA A 104 13.11 -13.02 -6.14
CA ALA A 104 14.39 -12.79 -6.82
C ALA A 104 14.31 -11.66 -7.85
N LEU A 105 13.22 -11.58 -8.62
CA LEU A 105 12.99 -10.50 -9.59
C LEU A 105 12.82 -9.13 -8.92
N VAL A 106 12.11 -9.08 -7.79
CA VAL A 106 11.99 -7.86 -6.97
C VAL A 106 13.34 -7.45 -6.43
N ALA A 107 14.14 -8.39 -5.89
CA ALA A 107 15.49 -8.12 -5.39
C ALA A 107 16.41 -7.58 -6.49
N ALA A 108 16.33 -8.12 -7.70
CA ALA A 108 17.11 -7.64 -8.84
C ALA A 108 16.74 -6.21 -9.28
N ARG A 109 15.53 -5.74 -8.99
CA ARG A 109 15.01 -4.42 -9.38
C ARG A 109 14.89 -3.43 -8.20
N GLN A 110 15.18 -3.85 -6.99
CA GLN A 110 14.86 -3.10 -5.76
C GLN A 110 15.48 -1.69 -5.74
N GLU A 111 16.71 -1.51 -6.23
CA GLU A 111 17.37 -0.19 -6.26
C GLU A 111 16.65 0.77 -7.20
N LYS A 112 16.27 0.29 -8.39
CA LYS A 112 15.50 1.10 -9.35
C LYS A 112 14.11 1.45 -8.82
N LEU A 113 13.40 0.48 -8.25
CA LEU A 113 12.09 0.72 -7.62
C LEU A 113 12.19 1.74 -6.48
N ALA A 114 13.26 1.68 -5.67
CA ALA A 114 13.48 2.63 -4.59
C ALA A 114 13.82 4.04 -5.12
N ALA A 115 14.64 4.17 -6.15
CA ALA A 115 14.95 5.44 -6.79
C ALA A 115 13.69 6.06 -7.43
N ASP A 116 12.91 5.25 -8.15
CA ASP A 116 11.65 5.66 -8.75
C ASP A 116 10.64 6.12 -7.67
N ALA A 117 10.55 5.40 -6.54
CA ALA A 117 9.67 5.75 -5.43
C ALA A 117 9.96 7.14 -4.83
N VAL A 118 11.23 7.57 -4.83
CA VAL A 118 11.66 8.88 -4.32
C VAL A 118 11.42 10.00 -5.33
N SER A 119 11.58 9.74 -6.62
CA SER A 119 11.69 10.80 -7.63
C SER A 119 10.55 10.84 -8.65
N ARG A 120 9.88 9.72 -8.94
CA ARG A 120 8.92 9.57 -10.03
C ARG A 120 7.81 10.63 -10.01
N LEU A 121 7.14 10.84 -8.86
CA LEU A 121 6.06 11.82 -8.76
C LEU A 121 6.57 13.24 -8.99
N SER A 122 7.71 13.59 -8.38
CA SER A 122 8.28 14.93 -8.51
C SER A 122 8.84 15.24 -9.90
N SER A 123 9.26 14.23 -10.65
CA SER A 123 9.78 14.40 -12.01
C SER A 123 8.66 14.36 -13.06
N ALA A 124 7.72 13.42 -12.96
CA ALA A 124 6.64 13.25 -13.93
C ALA A 124 5.52 14.29 -13.72
N HIS A 125 5.16 14.57 -12.45
CA HIS A 125 4.05 15.45 -12.09
C HIS A 125 4.44 16.41 -10.95
N PRO A 126 5.33 17.41 -11.21
CA PRO A 126 5.85 18.31 -10.15
C PRO A 126 4.75 19.06 -9.40
N ARG A 127 3.63 19.39 -10.07
CA ARG A 127 2.49 20.11 -9.48
C ARG A 127 1.74 19.31 -8.42
N PHE A 128 1.80 17.97 -8.47
CA PHE A 128 1.18 17.07 -7.50
C PHE A 128 2.15 16.58 -6.44
N SER A 129 3.42 17.06 -6.47
CA SER A 129 4.45 16.63 -5.53
C SER A 129 4.66 17.67 -4.44
N ALA A 130 4.58 17.23 -3.17
CA ALA A 130 4.93 18.07 -2.01
C ALA A 130 6.44 18.26 -1.80
N ARG A 131 7.28 17.85 -2.75
CA ARG A 131 8.75 18.02 -2.65
C ARG A 131 9.17 19.48 -2.55
N ARG A 132 8.40 20.37 -3.20
CA ARG A 132 8.54 21.82 -3.05
C ARG A 132 7.34 22.33 -2.26
N VAL A 133 7.56 22.63 -1.00
CA VAL A 133 6.50 23.09 -0.08
C VAL A 133 6.02 24.50 -0.44
N VAL A 134 6.93 25.35 -0.86
CA VAL A 134 6.64 26.75 -1.21
C VAL A 134 7.13 27.03 -2.63
N SER A 135 6.25 27.52 -3.49
CA SER A 135 6.63 28.04 -4.81
C SER A 135 7.18 29.47 -4.69
N VAL A 136 7.97 29.89 -5.69
CA VAL A 136 8.50 31.26 -5.74
C VAL A 136 7.36 32.27 -5.67
N GLY A 137 6.26 32.05 -6.39
CA GLY A 137 5.09 32.94 -6.36
C GLY A 137 4.45 33.02 -4.96
N GLN A 138 4.33 31.89 -4.25
CA GLN A 138 3.83 31.87 -2.86
C GLN A 138 4.79 32.62 -1.92
N ALA A 139 6.10 32.42 -2.04
CA ALA A 139 7.08 33.15 -1.25
C ALA A 139 6.99 34.68 -1.49
N LEU A 140 6.95 35.08 -2.75
CA LEU A 140 6.79 36.51 -3.11
C LEU A 140 5.46 37.08 -2.62
N GLY A 141 4.35 36.32 -2.76
CA GLY A 141 3.04 36.72 -2.26
C GLY A 141 3.04 36.87 -0.73
N THR A 142 3.66 35.93 -0.01
CA THR A 142 3.80 36.04 1.46
C THR A 142 4.63 37.26 1.87
N LEU A 143 5.75 37.47 1.19
CA LEU A 143 6.59 38.67 1.45
C LEU A 143 5.84 39.98 1.17
N LEU A 144 5.07 40.05 0.08
CA LEU A 144 4.24 41.20 -0.25
C LEU A 144 3.18 41.44 0.83
N VAL A 145 2.44 40.40 1.25
CA VAL A 145 1.45 40.51 2.33
C VAL A 145 2.12 40.98 3.63
N ALA A 146 3.28 40.42 3.98
CA ALA A 146 4.03 40.83 5.16
C ALA A 146 4.45 42.30 5.07
N ALA A 147 4.98 42.76 3.93
CA ALA A 147 5.35 44.13 3.72
C ALA A 147 4.16 45.11 3.83
N ILE A 148 3.01 44.75 3.26
CA ILE A 148 1.75 45.51 3.38
C ILE A 148 1.32 45.60 4.85
N LEU A 149 1.35 44.50 5.59
CA LEU A 149 0.95 44.49 7.01
C LEU A 149 1.92 45.32 7.88
N ILE A 150 3.21 45.21 7.62
CA ILE A 150 4.23 46.02 8.35
C ILE A 150 4.02 47.50 8.03
N GLY A 151 3.85 47.88 6.76
CA GLY A 151 3.59 49.24 6.35
C GLY A 151 2.30 49.81 6.95
N ALA A 152 1.20 49.03 6.93
CA ALA A 152 -0.05 49.42 7.55
C ALA A 152 0.09 49.60 9.08
N ALA A 153 0.79 48.66 9.74
CA ALA A 153 1.02 48.74 11.17
C ALA A 153 1.91 49.91 11.60
N SER A 154 2.84 50.36 10.76
CA SER A 154 3.67 51.53 11.04
C SER A 154 2.90 52.87 10.94
N VAL A 155 1.84 52.90 10.10
CA VAL A 155 1.01 54.11 9.90
C VAL A 155 -0.21 54.10 10.83
N ALA A 156 -0.88 52.96 10.98
CA ALA A 156 -2.13 52.85 11.72
C ALA A 156 -2.20 51.52 12.49
N PRO A 157 -1.43 51.32 13.58
CA PRO A 157 -1.28 50.01 14.26
C PRO A 157 -2.59 49.48 14.76
N LEU A 158 -3.43 50.28 15.39
CA LEU A 158 -4.72 49.79 15.95
C LEU A 158 -5.67 49.35 14.81
N ALA A 159 -5.78 50.12 13.74
CA ALA A 159 -6.63 49.78 12.60
C ALA A 159 -6.14 48.47 11.92
N THR A 160 -4.84 48.25 11.81
CA THR A 160 -4.25 47.04 11.27
C THR A 160 -4.59 45.81 12.12
N ILE A 161 -4.44 45.90 13.45
CA ILE A 161 -4.81 44.86 14.39
C ILE A 161 -6.31 44.53 14.25
N VAL A 162 -7.18 45.54 14.23
CA VAL A 162 -8.64 45.36 14.08
C VAL A 162 -8.95 44.65 12.74
N ALA A 163 -8.35 45.10 11.64
CA ALA A 163 -8.56 44.51 10.32
C ALA A 163 -8.13 43.03 10.26
N VAL A 164 -6.94 42.70 10.79
CA VAL A 164 -6.44 41.34 10.85
C VAL A 164 -7.37 40.46 11.71
N ASN A 165 -7.82 40.96 12.88
CA ASN A 165 -8.76 40.22 13.72
C ASN A 165 -10.13 40.03 13.04
N LEU A 166 -10.63 41.04 12.32
CA LEU A 166 -11.87 40.93 11.57
C LEU A 166 -11.80 39.87 10.49
N VAL A 167 -10.72 39.83 9.70
CA VAL A 167 -10.48 38.79 8.71
C VAL A 167 -10.41 37.41 9.39
N GLY A 168 -9.66 37.29 10.50
CA GLY A 168 -9.60 36.07 11.29
C GLY A 168 -10.96 35.63 11.82
N ALA A 169 -11.76 36.57 12.32
CA ALA A 169 -13.13 36.29 12.80
C ALA A 169 -14.05 35.80 11.68
N VAL A 170 -14.02 36.45 10.53
CA VAL A 170 -14.85 36.01 9.36
C VAL A 170 -14.49 34.58 8.94
N LEU A 171 -13.20 34.25 8.86
CA LEU A 171 -12.75 32.89 8.55
C LEU A 171 -13.17 31.88 9.62
N PHE A 172 -13.00 32.23 10.89
CA PHE A 172 -13.41 31.38 12.03
C PHE A 172 -14.92 31.12 12.02
N PHE A 173 -15.72 32.15 11.88
CA PHE A 173 -17.18 31.99 11.83
C PHE A 173 -17.63 31.24 10.58
N GLY A 174 -16.96 31.43 9.43
CA GLY A 174 -17.21 30.66 8.20
C GLY A 174 -16.98 29.17 8.39
N VAL A 175 -15.85 28.78 8.98
CA VAL A 175 -15.54 27.36 9.30
C VAL A 175 -16.52 26.81 10.34
N THR A 176 -16.87 27.61 11.35
CA THR A 176 -17.82 27.22 12.38
C THR A 176 -19.22 27.01 11.79
N ALA A 177 -19.69 27.92 10.97
CA ALA A 177 -20.97 27.79 10.25
C ALA A 177 -21.01 26.51 9.39
N LEU A 178 -19.93 26.22 8.66
CA LEU A 178 -19.81 24.97 7.89
C LEU A 178 -19.96 23.74 8.79
N ARG A 179 -19.34 23.72 9.97
CA ARG A 179 -19.47 22.63 10.97
C ARG A 179 -20.92 22.47 11.45
N PHE A 180 -21.63 23.57 11.72
CA PHE A 180 -23.05 23.51 12.11
C PHE A 180 -23.95 23.02 10.98
N VAL A 181 -23.71 23.47 9.75
CA VAL A 181 -24.42 22.96 8.56
C VAL A 181 -24.17 21.46 8.40
N ALA A 182 -22.91 21.03 8.56
CA ALA A 182 -22.52 19.63 8.48
C ALA A 182 -23.21 18.78 9.58
N ALA A 183 -23.23 19.24 10.81
CA ALA A 183 -23.92 18.56 11.92
C ALA A 183 -25.43 18.47 11.67
N GLY A 184 -26.05 19.56 11.21
CA GLY A 184 -27.48 19.57 10.84
C GLY A 184 -27.81 18.64 9.66
N HIS A 185 -26.90 18.52 8.70
CA HIS A 185 -27.04 17.60 7.57
C HIS A 185 -26.92 16.14 8.03
N ALA A 186 -25.91 15.83 8.86
CA ALA A 186 -25.72 14.50 9.43
C ALA A 186 -26.91 14.05 10.29
N ALA A 187 -27.48 14.96 11.11
CA ALA A 187 -28.63 14.67 11.95
C ALA A 187 -29.90 14.30 11.15
N ARG A 188 -30.01 14.74 9.88
CA ARG A 188 -31.13 14.43 8.99
C ARG A 188 -30.91 13.19 8.12
N ARG A 189 -29.68 12.70 8.03
CA ARG A 189 -29.38 11.47 7.30
C ARG A 189 -29.58 10.26 8.21
N PRO A 190 -30.31 9.24 7.77
CA PRO A 190 -30.28 7.97 8.46
C PRO A 190 -28.83 7.47 8.48
N PRO A 191 -28.39 6.79 9.56
CA PRO A 191 -27.08 6.17 9.58
C PRO A 191 -26.98 5.29 8.31
N PRO A 192 -25.84 5.29 7.63
CA PRO A 192 -25.66 4.42 6.47
C PRO A 192 -25.92 3.00 6.95
N ILE A 193 -27.05 2.44 6.55
CA ILE A 193 -27.28 1.01 6.70
C ILE A 193 -26.27 0.40 5.76
N ALA A 194 -25.22 -0.21 6.34
CA ALA A 194 -24.31 -1.01 5.58
C ALA A 194 -25.15 -2.12 4.92
N ASP A 195 -25.57 -1.89 3.69
CA ASP A 195 -26.29 -2.87 2.89
C ASP A 195 -25.29 -3.94 2.42
N ILE A 196 -24.71 -4.63 3.41
CA ILE A 196 -23.73 -5.70 3.21
C ILE A 196 -24.40 -6.93 2.54
N GLY A 197 -25.74 -6.90 2.42
CA GLY A 197 -26.56 -8.07 2.12
C GLY A 197 -26.89 -8.33 0.64
N GLN A 198 -26.74 -7.39 -0.29
CA GLN A 198 -27.37 -7.55 -1.61
C GLN A 198 -26.44 -7.72 -2.81
N THR A 199 -25.13 -7.65 -2.66
CA THR A 199 -24.21 -8.08 -3.72
C THR A 199 -23.35 -9.24 -3.23
N VAL A 200 -23.99 -10.41 -3.08
CA VAL A 200 -23.25 -11.69 -2.93
C VAL A 200 -22.65 -12.00 -4.30
N THR A 201 -21.59 -11.31 -4.64
CA THR A 201 -20.71 -11.73 -5.74
C THR A 201 -20.07 -13.04 -5.30
N ALA A 202 -20.22 -14.09 -6.12
CA ALA A 202 -19.60 -15.38 -5.84
C ALA A 202 -18.09 -15.16 -5.56
N ALA A 203 -17.52 -15.94 -4.65
CA ALA A 203 -16.11 -15.79 -4.29
C ALA A 203 -15.17 -15.90 -5.52
N SER A 204 -15.60 -16.66 -6.55
CA SER A 204 -14.92 -16.78 -7.84
C SER A 204 -14.84 -15.49 -8.66
N ASP A 205 -15.76 -14.56 -8.46
CA ASP A 205 -15.91 -13.36 -9.30
C ASP A 205 -15.29 -12.11 -8.66
N LEU A 206 -14.86 -12.23 -7.39
CA LEU A 206 -14.20 -11.14 -6.70
C LEU A 206 -12.82 -10.86 -7.32
N PRO A 207 -12.43 -9.59 -7.54
CA PRO A 207 -11.12 -9.23 -8.06
C PRO A 207 -10.02 -9.48 -7.02
N VAL A 208 -8.76 -9.45 -7.45
CA VAL A 208 -7.65 -9.37 -6.50
C VAL A 208 -7.65 -8.00 -5.83
N TYR A 209 -7.55 -7.99 -4.49
CA TYR A 209 -7.46 -6.80 -3.67
C TYR A 209 -6.09 -6.73 -3.01
N SER A 210 -5.33 -5.65 -3.22
CA SER A 210 -4.05 -5.44 -2.56
C SER A 210 -4.21 -4.60 -1.29
N ILE A 211 -3.56 -5.03 -0.22
CA ILE A 211 -3.47 -4.30 1.05
C ILE A 211 -2.01 -3.93 1.28
N LEU A 212 -1.71 -2.65 1.42
CA LEU A 212 -0.40 -2.12 1.72
C LEU A 212 -0.33 -1.65 3.17
N VAL A 213 0.65 -2.13 3.91
CA VAL A 213 0.87 -1.75 5.32
C VAL A 213 2.33 -1.34 5.51
N PRO A 214 2.63 -0.04 5.48
CA PRO A 214 3.96 0.46 5.82
C PRO A 214 4.18 0.38 7.33
N LEU A 215 5.33 -0.15 7.74
CA LEU A 215 5.70 -0.41 9.13
C LEU A 215 7.11 0.15 9.41
N LEU A 216 7.24 0.93 10.48
CA LEU A 216 8.53 1.47 10.93
C LEU A 216 8.51 1.59 12.45
N ASP A 217 9.44 0.90 13.13
CA ASP A 217 9.59 0.86 14.59
C ASP A 217 8.33 0.37 15.35
N GLU A 218 7.58 -0.58 14.73
CA GLU A 218 6.26 -1.03 15.18
C GLU A 218 6.20 -2.54 15.49
N ALA A 219 7.32 -3.13 15.89
CA ALA A 219 7.45 -4.57 16.16
C ALA A 219 6.36 -5.13 17.08
N ASN A 220 5.92 -4.36 18.08
CA ASN A 220 4.90 -4.72 19.06
C ASN A 220 3.48 -4.76 18.49
N LEU A 221 3.19 -4.01 17.43
CA LEU A 221 1.85 -3.92 16.82
C LEU A 221 1.63 -5.02 15.74
N VAL A 222 2.70 -5.51 15.13
CA VAL A 222 2.64 -6.47 14.01
C VAL A 222 1.80 -7.72 14.30
N PRO A 223 1.90 -8.41 15.47
CA PRO A 223 1.09 -9.61 15.71
C PRO A 223 -0.40 -9.32 15.76
N GLY A 224 -0.77 -8.16 16.33
CA GLY A 224 -2.17 -7.70 16.41
C GLY A 224 -2.72 -7.35 15.04
N LEU A 225 -1.94 -6.65 14.22
CA LEU A 225 -2.25 -6.29 12.85
C LEU A 225 -2.48 -7.53 11.97
N VAL A 226 -1.55 -8.48 11.97
CA VAL A 226 -1.66 -9.71 11.16
C VAL A 226 -2.92 -10.48 11.53
N ARG A 227 -3.27 -10.60 12.83
CA ARG A 227 -4.53 -11.21 13.26
C ARG A 227 -5.76 -10.44 12.77
N ALA A 228 -5.72 -9.10 12.75
CA ALA A 228 -6.83 -8.29 12.25
C ALA A 228 -7.02 -8.50 10.74
N LEU A 229 -5.94 -8.42 9.96
CA LEU A 229 -5.98 -8.63 8.51
C LEU A 229 -6.39 -10.06 8.11
N SER A 230 -6.03 -11.07 8.92
CA SER A 230 -6.46 -12.46 8.68
C SER A 230 -7.96 -12.70 8.91
N ARG A 231 -8.69 -11.72 9.49
CA ARG A 231 -10.15 -11.78 9.69
C ARG A 231 -10.94 -11.07 8.61
N VAL A 232 -10.26 -10.44 7.66
CA VAL A 232 -10.90 -9.74 6.55
C VAL A 232 -11.65 -10.75 5.69
N ASP A 233 -12.93 -10.49 5.42
CA ASP A 233 -13.79 -11.33 4.59
C ASP A 233 -13.51 -11.10 3.11
N TRP A 234 -12.44 -11.76 2.62
CA TRP A 234 -12.05 -11.79 1.23
C TRP A 234 -11.35 -13.11 0.93
N PRO A 235 -11.55 -13.76 -0.24
CA PRO A 235 -10.88 -15.02 -0.56
C PRO A 235 -9.36 -14.89 -0.48
N SER A 236 -8.70 -15.78 0.23
CA SER A 236 -7.25 -15.70 0.50
C SER A 236 -6.42 -15.71 -0.78
N GLU A 237 -6.89 -16.38 -1.83
CA GLU A 237 -6.24 -16.48 -3.15
C GLU A 237 -6.32 -15.15 -3.91
N ARG A 238 -7.29 -14.32 -3.55
CA ARG A 238 -7.56 -13.01 -4.14
C ARG A 238 -7.18 -11.84 -3.23
N LEU A 239 -6.50 -12.14 -2.12
CA LEU A 239 -5.99 -11.15 -1.18
C LEU A 239 -4.46 -11.04 -1.31
N ASP A 240 -3.98 -9.85 -1.64
CA ASP A 240 -2.57 -9.55 -1.86
C ASP A 240 -2.07 -8.59 -0.76
N VAL A 241 -1.73 -9.13 0.41
CA VAL A 241 -1.27 -8.34 1.57
C VAL A 241 0.23 -8.18 1.55
N LYS A 242 0.71 -6.93 1.59
CA LYS A 242 2.12 -6.57 1.60
C LYS A 242 2.47 -5.75 2.84
N LEU A 243 3.33 -6.31 3.69
CA LEU A 243 3.95 -5.60 4.81
C LEU A 243 5.23 -4.93 4.32
N LEU A 244 5.29 -3.61 4.38
CA LEU A 244 6.39 -2.80 3.84
C LEU A 244 7.30 -2.40 5.00
N LEU A 245 8.51 -2.93 5.04
CA LEU A 245 9.45 -2.75 6.15
C LEU A 245 10.73 -2.09 5.66
N GLU A 246 11.17 -1.05 6.34
CA GLU A 246 12.49 -0.45 6.07
C GLU A 246 13.60 -1.43 6.41
N SER A 247 14.58 -1.58 5.52
CA SER A 247 15.66 -2.57 5.65
C SER A 247 16.52 -2.39 6.92
N THR A 248 16.50 -1.19 7.50
CA THR A 248 17.24 -0.85 8.74
C THR A 248 16.51 -1.26 10.01
N ASP A 249 15.19 -1.51 9.96
CA ASP A 249 14.36 -1.86 11.11
C ASP A 249 14.35 -3.38 11.34
N ARG A 250 15.39 -3.87 11.99
CA ARG A 250 15.56 -5.31 12.26
C ARG A 250 14.50 -5.88 13.20
N ALA A 251 14.03 -5.09 14.17
CA ALA A 251 13.09 -5.55 15.17
C ALA A 251 11.72 -5.81 14.53
N THR A 252 11.20 -4.84 13.76
CA THR A 252 9.91 -5.00 13.07
C THR A 252 9.98 -6.08 11.98
N ILE A 253 11.11 -6.21 11.27
CA ILE A 253 11.33 -7.31 10.31
C ILE A 253 11.27 -8.68 11.00
N ALA A 254 11.90 -8.83 12.15
CA ALA A 254 11.87 -10.10 12.91
C ALA A 254 10.45 -10.44 13.38
N ALA A 255 9.73 -9.46 13.94
CA ALA A 255 8.35 -9.60 14.37
C ALA A 255 7.41 -9.96 13.20
N ALA A 256 7.56 -9.27 12.05
CA ALA A 256 6.77 -9.55 10.86
C ALA A 256 7.01 -10.97 10.31
N ARG A 257 8.27 -11.39 10.20
CA ARG A 257 8.62 -12.76 9.77
C ARG A 257 8.04 -13.84 10.68
N HIS A 258 7.93 -13.57 11.98
CA HIS A 258 7.29 -14.48 12.92
C HIS A 258 5.77 -14.49 12.75
N ALA A 259 5.16 -13.31 12.67
CA ALA A 259 3.71 -13.15 12.64
C ALA A 259 3.05 -13.67 11.36
N VAL A 260 3.72 -13.53 10.20
CA VAL A 260 3.15 -13.98 8.89
C VAL A 260 3.28 -15.48 8.64
N ARG A 261 3.85 -16.25 9.57
CA ARG A 261 3.96 -17.71 9.41
C ARG A 261 2.57 -18.34 9.27
N GLY A 262 2.38 -19.12 8.21
CA GLY A 262 1.09 -19.75 7.91
C GLY A 262 0.06 -18.85 7.24
N THR A 263 0.44 -17.61 6.87
CA THR A 263 -0.38 -16.72 6.04
C THR A 263 0.17 -16.62 4.62
N SER A 264 -0.63 -16.07 3.69
CA SER A 264 -0.20 -15.71 2.34
C SER A 264 0.42 -14.29 2.27
N PHE A 265 0.66 -13.64 3.41
CA PHE A 265 1.15 -12.26 3.47
C PHE A 265 2.59 -12.15 3.03
N GLU A 266 2.89 -11.17 2.19
CA GLU A 266 4.21 -10.91 1.64
C GLU A 266 4.93 -9.82 2.45
N ILE A 267 6.22 -10.05 2.74
CA ILE A 267 7.10 -9.05 3.33
C ILE A 267 7.93 -8.41 2.22
N LEU A 268 7.78 -7.11 2.02
CA LEU A 268 8.60 -6.32 1.13
C LEU A 268 9.59 -5.47 1.92
N ILE A 269 10.87 -5.71 1.69
CA ILE A 269 11.94 -4.92 2.32
C ILE A 269 12.25 -3.71 1.45
N VAL A 270 11.99 -2.53 1.99
CA VAL A 270 12.23 -1.24 1.33
C VAL A 270 13.69 -0.83 1.53
N PRO A 271 14.46 -0.62 0.46
CA PRO A 271 15.87 -0.20 0.58
C PRO A 271 16.03 1.17 1.23
N PRO A 272 17.18 1.45 1.88
CA PRO A 272 17.44 2.70 2.60
C PRO A 272 17.84 3.84 1.65
N VAL A 273 17.10 4.00 0.55
CA VAL A 273 17.28 5.07 -0.45
C VAL A 273 16.32 6.20 -0.16
N GLY A 274 16.82 7.42 -0.01
CA GLY A 274 16.01 8.60 0.29
C GLY A 274 15.43 8.61 1.72
N PRO A 275 14.39 9.43 1.96
CA PRO A 275 13.80 9.56 3.29
C PRO A 275 13.00 8.31 3.67
N ARG A 276 13.06 7.93 4.95
CA ARG A 276 12.23 6.87 5.53
C ARG A 276 10.83 7.41 5.82
N THR A 277 9.96 7.35 4.82
CA THR A 277 8.60 7.90 4.91
C THR A 277 7.57 6.92 4.37
N LYS A 278 6.37 6.96 4.93
CA LYS A 278 5.22 6.18 4.47
C LYS A 278 4.96 6.35 2.95
N PRO A 279 4.93 7.56 2.36
CA PRO A 279 4.75 7.73 0.93
C PRO A 279 5.81 7.01 0.07
N LYS A 280 7.09 7.01 0.50
CA LYS A 280 8.15 6.29 -0.22
C LYS A 280 7.89 4.78 -0.20
N ALA A 281 7.57 4.22 0.97
CA ALA A 281 7.30 2.79 1.09
C ALA A 281 6.10 2.37 0.23
N LEU A 282 5.03 3.16 0.22
CA LEU A 282 3.85 2.93 -0.62
C LEU A 282 4.20 3.04 -2.12
N ALA A 283 4.95 4.07 -2.53
CA ALA A 283 5.36 4.26 -3.92
C ALA A 283 6.29 3.13 -4.41
N PHE A 284 7.12 2.57 -3.52
CA PHE A 284 7.95 1.39 -3.80
C PHE A 284 7.10 0.14 -4.04
N ALA A 285 6.07 -0.07 -3.22
CA ALA A 285 5.25 -1.28 -3.26
C ALA A 285 4.16 -1.24 -4.34
N LEU A 286 3.64 -0.06 -4.68
CA LEU A 286 2.52 0.11 -5.59
C LEU A 286 2.69 -0.61 -6.94
N PRO A 287 3.85 -0.54 -7.64
CA PRO A 287 4.06 -1.29 -8.87
C PRO A 287 4.06 -2.81 -8.69
N LEU A 288 4.19 -3.30 -7.46
CA LEU A 288 4.23 -4.72 -7.12
C LEU A 288 2.85 -5.26 -6.71
N CYS A 289 1.82 -4.41 -6.62
CA CYS A 289 0.45 -4.81 -6.32
C CYS A 289 -0.15 -5.62 -7.45
N ARG A 290 -0.84 -6.71 -7.10
CA ARG A 290 -1.56 -7.56 -8.06
C ARG A 290 -3.03 -7.17 -8.19
N GLY A 291 -3.55 -6.42 -7.21
CA GLY A 291 -4.95 -6.07 -7.12
C GLY A 291 -5.40 -5.03 -8.15
N ALA A 292 -6.63 -5.18 -8.62
CA ALA A 292 -7.34 -4.13 -9.33
C ALA A 292 -7.76 -2.99 -8.38
N PHE A 293 -7.85 -3.31 -7.09
CA PHE A 293 -8.12 -2.39 -5.99
C PHE A 293 -6.96 -2.43 -5.00
N VAL A 294 -6.64 -1.27 -4.41
CA VAL A 294 -5.61 -1.16 -3.37
C VAL A 294 -6.16 -0.39 -2.18
N THR A 295 -5.87 -0.86 -0.99
CA THR A 295 -6.08 -0.10 0.25
C THR A 295 -4.81 0.00 1.07
N VAL A 296 -4.75 1.01 1.94
CA VAL A 296 -3.64 1.25 2.85
C VAL A 296 -4.15 1.19 4.28
N TYR A 297 -3.45 0.44 5.14
CA TYR A 297 -3.69 0.44 6.59
C TYR A 297 -2.43 0.82 7.35
N ASP A 298 -2.61 1.38 8.53
CA ASP A 298 -1.54 1.62 9.50
C ASP A 298 -1.39 0.43 10.48
N ALA A 299 -0.30 0.37 11.21
CA ALA A 299 0.00 -0.76 12.11
C ALA A 299 -1.04 -0.96 13.21
N GLU A 300 -1.63 0.13 13.70
CA GLU A 300 -2.67 0.15 14.72
C GLU A 300 -4.07 -0.13 14.19
N ASP A 301 -4.27 -0.12 12.88
CA ASP A 301 -5.59 -0.30 12.28
C ASP A 301 -6.17 -1.68 12.54
N ARG A 302 -7.46 -1.70 12.71
CA ARG A 302 -8.27 -2.91 12.88
C ARG A 302 -9.47 -2.83 11.93
N PRO A 303 -9.25 -3.15 10.64
CA PRO A 303 -10.32 -3.07 9.64
C PRO A 303 -11.48 -3.98 10.04
N HIS A 304 -12.71 -3.51 9.78
CA HIS A 304 -13.89 -4.36 9.92
C HIS A 304 -13.80 -5.51 8.89
N PRO A 305 -14.14 -6.75 9.27
CA PRO A 305 -14.06 -7.88 8.35
C PRO A 305 -14.72 -7.65 6.99
N GLY A 306 -15.90 -7.04 6.96
CA GLY A 306 -16.65 -6.74 5.74
C GLY A 306 -16.20 -5.49 4.96
N GLN A 307 -15.18 -4.75 5.41
CA GLN A 307 -14.82 -3.46 4.83
C GLN A 307 -14.43 -3.53 3.35
N LEU A 308 -13.71 -4.57 2.92
CA LEU A 308 -13.34 -4.73 1.51
C LEU A 308 -14.57 -5.01 0.63
N ARG A 309 -15.52 -5.80 1.13
CA ARG A 309 -16.78 -6.08 0.41
C ARG A 309 -17.62 -4.82 0.25
N GLU A 310 -17.74 -4.03 1.32
CA GLU A 310 -18.44 -2.75 1.31
C GLU A 310 -17.79 -1.78 0.32
N ALA A 311 -16.46 -1.60 0.37
CA ALA A 311 -15.73 -0.75 -0.56
C ALA A 311 -15.92 -1.20 -2.02
N TYR A 312 -15.77 -2.51 -2.29
CA TYR A 312 -15.95 -3.06 -3.64
C TYR A 312 -17.38 -2.85 -4.14
N SER A 313 -18.40 -3.18 -3.34
CA SER A 313 -19.80 -2.96 -3.71
C SER A 313 -20.12 -1.49 -3.94
N THR A 314 -19.48 -0.58 -3.19
CA THR A 314 -19.63 0.87 -3.36
C THR A 314 -18.99 1.31 -4.67
N PHE A 315 -17.80 0.84 -5.04
CA PHE A 315 -17.21 1.12 -6.36
C PHE A 315 -18.09 0.66 -7.50
N LEU A 316 -18.70 -0.53 -7.41
CA LEU A 316 -19.59 -1.05 -8.46
C LEU A 316 -20.85 -0.19 -8.66
N ARG A 317 -21.32 0.48 -7.61
CA ARG A 317 -22.49 1.39 -7.67
C ARG A 317 -22.13 2.84 -7.92
N SER A 318 -20.85 3.18 -7.83
CA SER A 318 -20.35 4.55 -8.03
C SER A 318 -20.09 4.84 -9.51
N PRO A 319 -20.19 6.11 -9.94
CA PRO A 319 -19.69 6.53 -11.24
C PRO A 319 -18.22 6.15 -11.45
N PRO A 320 -17.79 5.83 -12.69
CA PRO A 320 -16.43 5.35 -12.98
C PRO A 320 -15.34 6.39 -12.68
N GLU A 321 -15.69 7.67 -12.53
CA GLU A 321 -14.79 8.76 -12.15
C GLU A 321 -14.38 8.70 -10.68
N ILE A 322 -15.09 7.93 -9.85
CA ILE A 322 -14.76 7.74 -8.43
C ILE A 322 -13.57 6.78 -8.33
N ALA A 323 -12.39 7.34 -8.18
CA ALA A 323 -11.14 6.59 -8.09
C ALA A 323 -10.75 6.25 -6.64
N CYS A 324 -11.35 6.89 -5.63
CA CYS A 324 -11.02 6.69 -4.22
C CYS A 324 -12.26 6.73 -3.34
N LEU A 325 -12.33 5.78 -2.41
CA LEU A 325 -13.29 5.76 -1.30
C LEU A 325 -12.54 5.87 0.01
N GLN A 326 -12.94 6.81 0.85
CA GLN A 326 -12.42 6.98 2.21
C GLN A 326 -13.38 6.31 3.20
N SER A 327 -12.90 5.27 3.90
CA SER A 327 -13.68 4.70 4.99
C SER A 327 -13.66 5.58 6.24
N ALA A 328 -14.75 5.57 6.99
CA ALA A 328 -14.79 6.26 8.28
C ALA A 328 -13.81 5.62 9.28
N ILE A 329 -13.07 6.45 9.99
CA ILE A 329 -12.14 6.02 11.04
C ILE A 329 -12.81 6.17 12.40
N VAL A 330 -12.89 5.07 13.16
CA VAL A 330 -13.47 5.04 14.49
C VAL A 330 -12.37 4.86 15.54
N VAL A 331 -12.33 5.76 16.53
CA VAL A 331 -11.38 5.69 17.62
C VAL A 331 -11.82 4.59 18.61
N LEU A 332 -11.07 3.49 18.71
CA LEU A 332 -11.43 2.33 19.53
C LEU A 332 -11.21 2.61 21.02
N ASN A 333 -10.14 3.33 21.39
CA ASN A 333 -9.75 3.63 22.78
C ASN A 333 -10.41 4.91 23.32
N ARG A 334 -11.65 5.18 22.99
CA ARG A 334 -12.39 6.39 23.34
C ARG A 334 -12.72 6.56 24.85
N ARG A 335 -12.53 5.53 25.70
CA ARG A 335 -12.98 5.54 27.10
C ARG A 335 -11.95 5.91 28.15
N PRO A 336 -10.63 5.77 27.97
CA PRO A 336 -9.64 5.92 29.05
C PRO A 336 -9.64 7.29 29.71
N ASN A 337 -9.81 8.39 28.98
CA ASN A 337 -9.77 9.75 29.49
C ASN A 337 -10.61 10.72 28.65
N TRP A 338 -10.72 11.97 29.11
CA TRP A 338 -11.51 12.99 28.42
C TRP A 338 -10.92 13.34 27.03
N LEU A 339 -9.60 13.34 26.90
CA LEU A 339 -8.91 13.65 25.63
C LEU A 339 -9.24 12.61 24.56
N SER A 340 -9.21 11.32 24.90
CA SER A 340 -9.61 10.24 23.99
C SER A 340 -11.06 10.37 23.55
N ARG A 341 -11.94 10.86 24.43
CA ARG A 341 -13.35 11.15 24.08
C ARG A 341 -13.47 12.31 23.09
N MET A 342 -12.71 13.39 23.33
CA MET A 342 -12.69 14.54 22.42
C MET A 342 -12.18 14.15 21.03
N PHE A 343 -11.11 13.35 20.96
CA PHE A 343 -10.64 12.79 19.68
C PHE A 343 -11.72 11.97 18.98
N ALA A 344 -12.43 11.11 19.71
CA ALA A 344 -13.49 10.29 19.12
C ALA A 344 -14.63 11.15 18.58
N ILE A 345 -15.01 12.22 19.28
CA ILE A 345 -16.04 13.17 18.82
C ILE A 345 -15.56 13.92 17.57
N GLU A 346 -14.32 14.38 17.56
CA GLU A 346 -13.76 15.13 16.44
C GLU A 346 -13.66 14.25 15.18
N TYR A 347 -13.22 12.99 15.33
CA TYR A 347 -13.20 12.05 14.21
C TYR A 347 -14.60 11.72 13.70
N ALA A 348 -15.55 11.48 14.58
CA ALA A 348 -16.94 11.27 14.18
C ALA A 348 -17.50 12.52 13.47
N ALA A 349 -17.28 13.73 13.99
CA ALA A 349 -17.70 14.96 13.33
C ALA A 349 -17.08 15.14 11.96
N LEU A 350 -15.79 14.78 11.79
CA LEU A 350 -15.10 14.85 10.52
C LEU A 350 -15.70 13.84 9.51
N PHE A 351 -15.73 12.56 9.86
CA PHE A 351 -16.09 11.48 8.91
C PHE A 351 -17.60 11.37 8.69
N ASP A 352 -18.42 11.57 9.73
CA ASP A 352 -19.87 11.38 9.63
C ASP A 352 -20.63 12.66 9.22
N ALA A 353 -19.99 13.84 9.37
CA ALA A 353 -20.66 15.11 9.08
C ALA A 353 -19.91 15.96 8.04
N VAL A 354 -18.65 16.35 8.29
CA VAL A 354 -17.95 17.35 7.49
C VAL A 354 -17.59 16.80 6.09
N LEU A 355 -16.95 15.64 6.01
CA LEU A 355 -16.52 15.07 4.72
C LEU A 355 -17.71 14.77 3.78
N PRO A 356 -18.84 14.22 4.25
CA PRO A 356 -20.04 14.04 3.41
C PRO A 356 -20.60 15.35 2.86
N VAL A 357 -20.57 16.44 3.63
CA VAL A 357 -21.01 17.75 3.14
C VAL A 357 -20.05 18.35 2.13
N LEU A 358 -18.73 18.26 2.37
CA LEU A 358 -17.74 18.70 1.40
C LEU A 358 -17.89 17.93 0.07
N ALA A 359 -18.10 16.60 0.13
CA ALA A 359 -18.37 15.79 -1.04
C ALA A 359 -19.64 16.24 -1.79
N ALA A 360 -20.74 16.50 -1.06
CA ALA A 360 -21.99 16.96 -1.65
C ALA A 360 -21.88 18.34 -2.31
N LEU A 361 -20.95 19.18 -1.83
CA LEU A 361 -20.64 20.50 -2.39
C LEU A 361 -19.62 20.44 -3.54
N GLY A 362 -19.11 19.25 -3.91
CA GLY A 362 -18.05 19.09 -4.92
C GLY A 362 -16.72 19.73 -4.50
N MET A 363 -16.48 19.91 -3.20
CA MET A 363 -15.24 20.46 -2.68
C MET A 363 -14.15 19.40 -2.59
N PRO A 364 -12.85 19.80 -2.66
CA PRO A 364 -11.75 18.87 -2.44
C PRO A 364 -11.86 18.19 -1.07
N LEU A 365 -11.74 16.87 -1.05
CA LEU A 365 -11.76 16.08 0.18
C LEU A 365 -10.34 15.88 0.70
N PRO A 366 -10.05 16.21 1.97
CA PRO A 366 -8.81 15.82 2.61
C PRO A 366 -8.87 14.30 2.87
N LEU A 367 -8.05 13.52 2.16
CA LEU A 367 -7.93 12.09 2.39
C LEU A 367 -7.12 11.84 3.67
N GLY A 368 -7.58 10.89 4.49
CA GLY A 368 -6.84 10.39 5.63
C GLY A 368 -5.58 9.61 5.21
N GLY A 369 -4.71 9.33 6.17
CA GLY A 369 -3.50 8.55 5.94
C GLY A 369 -3.74 7.06 5.79
N THR A 370 -4.90 6.56 6.18
CA THR A 370 -5.26 5.14 6.23
C THR A 370 -6.69 4.90 5.77
N SER A 371 -7.05 3.65 5.54
CA SER A 371 -8.40 3.20 5.15
C SER A 371 -8.95 3.87 3.88
N ASN A 372 -8.05 4.27 2.98
CA ASN A 372 -8.38 4.71 1.64
C ASN A 372 -8.36 3.51 0.69
N HIS A 373 -9.42 3.38 -0.08
CA HIS A 373 -9.56 2.35 -1.10
C HIS A 373 -9.47 3.01 -2.48
N PHE A 374 -8.60 2.50 -3.33
CA PHE A 374 -8.37 3.03 -4.68
C PHE A 374 -8.74 2.00 -5.73
N SER A 375 -9.32 2.47 -6.85
CA SER A 375 -9.64 1.69 -8.04
C SER A 375 -8.79 2.14 -9.23
N GLY A 376 -8.75 1.32 -10.32
CA GLY A 376 -8.18 1.74 -11.60
C GLY A 376 -6.65 1.75 -11.67
N LEU A 377 -5.97 0.90 -10.93
CA LEU A 377 -4.50 0.79 -10.94
C LEU A 377 -3.93 -0.01 -12.14
N ARG A 378 -4.76 -0.39 -13.11
CA ARG A 378 -4.37 -1.09 -14.34
C ARG A 378 -4.65 -0.24 -15.57
#